data_e45d51028556ebcf3c2a19033b450296
#
_entry.id   e45d51028556ebcf3c2a19033b450296
#
_cell.length_a   1.000
_cell.length_b   1.000
_cell.length_c   1.000
_cell.angle_alpha   90.00
_cell.angle_beta   90.00
_cell.angle_gamma   90.00
#
_symmetry.space_group_name_H-M   'P 1'
#
loop_
_entity.id
_entity.type
_entity.pdbx_description
1 polymer ?
#
loop_
_entity_poly.entity_id
_entity_poly.type
_entity_poly.pdbx_seq_one_letter_code
_entity_poly.pdbx_strand_id
1 'polypeptide(L)'
;MRCVSCCRSALPQAARHSRRQTTHRSRPVSAQFRLWEVCPDPQYVADPTKGYSGHSRGNTVDVTLVSADGSPVPMPTDFDDFTAMADRDYSDVSDTAAYDNVRLLEDTMVSCAFRPYSAEWWHFTDTTDYPVVEE
;
A
#
# COMPACT_ATOMS: atom_id res chain seq x y z
N MET A 1 -14.19 0.81 -10.43
CA MET A 1 -13.39 0.82 -9.18
C MET A 1 -13.36 -0.60 -8.63
N ARG A 2 -12.23 -1.27 -8.71
CA ARG A 2 -12.08 -2.59 -8.07
C ARG A 2 -12.08 -2.35 -6.56
N CYS A 3 -13.01 -2.95 -5.86
CA CYS A 3 -13.18 -2.73 -4.44
C CYS A 3 -12.12 -3.55 -3.69
N VAL A 4 -11.24 -2.91 -2.92
CA VAL A 4 -10.30 -3.59 -1.99
C VAL A 4 -11.07 -4.55 -1.07
N SER A 5 -12.36 -4.27 -0.82
CA SER A 5 -13.28 -5.14 -0.10
C SER A 5 -13.57 -6.47 -0.82
N CYS A 6 -13.55 -6.50 -2.16
CA CYS A 6 -13.81 -7.73 -2.95
C CYS A 6 -12.68 -8.76 -2.82
N CYS A 7 -11.45 -8.32 -2.50
CA CYS A 7 -10.34 -9.23 -2.27
C CYS A 7 -10.44 -10.01 -0.94
N ARG A 8 -11.42 -9.71 -0.08
CA ARG A 8 -11.63 -10.43 1.18
C ARG A 8 -11.91 -11.93 1.00
N SER A 9 -12.57 -12.29 -0.10
CA SER A 9 -12.90 -13.69 -0.42
C SER A 9 -11.70 -14.49 -0.93
N ALA A 10 -10.62 -13.83 -1.35
CA ALA A 10 -9.41 -14.45 -1.86
C ALA A 10 -8.43 -14.90 -0.76
N LEU A 11 -8.63 -14.47 0.50
CA LEU A 11 -7.79 -14.91 1.61
C LEU A 11 -8.00 -16.41 1.89
N PRO A 12 -6.92 -17.19 2.06
CA PRO A 12 -6.99 -18.58 2.53
C PRO A 12 -7.79 -18.68 3.84
N GLN A 13 -8.42 -19.82 4.08
CA GLN A 13 -9.28 -20.00 5.26
C GLN A 13 -8.52 -19.78 6.58
N ALA A 14 -7.23 -20.12 6.64
CA ALA A 14 -6.35 -19.84 7.77
C ALA A 14 -6.09 -18.35 8.00
N ALA A 15 -6.13 -17.53 6.94
CA ALA A 15 -5.91 -16.08 7.00
C ALA A 15 -7.19 -15.26 7.14
N ARG A 16 -8.37 -15.89 7.23
CA ARG A 16 -9.66 -15.19 7.41
C ARG A 16 -9.77 -14.46 8.75
N HIS A 17 -8.86 -14.71 9.69
CA HIS A 17 -8.73 -13.97 10.93
C HIS A 17 -8.00 -12.65 10.79
N SER A 18 -7.38 -12.38 9.63
CA SER A 18 -6.73 -11.12 9.33
C SER A 18 -7.62 -10.25 8.44
N ARG A 19 -7.65 -8.96 8.73
CA ARG A 19 -8.35 -7.94 7.93
C ARG A 19 -7.32 -7.03 7.29
N ARG A 20 -7.66 -6.47 6.13
CA ARG A 20 -6.89 -5.39 5.53
C ARG A 20 -7.42 -4.06 6.01
N GLN A 21 -6.52 -3.19 6.41
CA GLN A 21 -6.82 -1.82 6.72
C GLN A 21 -6.25 -0.94 5.60
N THR A 22 -7.09 -0.12 5.01
CA THR A 22 -6.69 0.87 4.01
C THR A 22 -6.41 2.18 4.75
N THR A 23 -5.21 2.71 4.59
CA THR A 23 -4.78 3.96 5.23
C THR A 23 -4.98 5.17 4.32
N HIS A 24 -4.69 5.03 3.02
CA HIS A 24 -4.89 6.10 2.05
C HIS A 24 -5.61 5.58 0.79
N ARG A 25 -6.67 6.26 0.36
CA ARG A 25 -7.41 5.95 -0.87
C ARG A 25 -7.31 7.04 -1.93
N SER A 26 -7.40 8.28 -1.50
CA SER A 26 -7.33 9.45 -2.38
C SER A 26 -6.58 10.54 -1.65
N ARG A 27 -5.72 11.24 -2.37
CA ARG A 27 -4.92 12.34 -1.84
C ARG A 27 -5.18 13.55 -2.71
N PRO A 28 -5.72 14.66 -2.14
CA PRO A 28 -5.84 15.92 -2.86
C PRO A 28 -4.50 16.37 -3.42
N VAL A 29 -4.52 17.02 -4.58
CA VAL A 29 -3.30 17.53 -5.22
C VAL A 29 -2.54 18.49 -4.28
N SER A 30 -3.26 19.32 -3.54
CA SER A 30 -2.67 20.23 -2.54
C SER A 30 -1.90 19.50 -1.44
N ALA A 31 -2.37 18.33 -1.01
CA ALA A 31 -1.65 17.51 -0.03
C ALA A 31 -0.38 16.89 -0.61
N GLN A 32 -0.36 16.58 -1.92
CA GLN A 32 0.84 16.09 -2.59
C GLN A 32 1.95 17.15 -2.62
N PHE A 33 1.63 18.43 -2.84
CA PHE A 33 2.61 19.51 -2.75
C PHE A 33 3.21 19.63 -1.35
N ARG A 34 2.39 19.54 -0.30
CA ARG A 34 2.88 19.58 1.09
C ARG A 34 3.80 18.41 1.44
N LEU A 35 3.50 17.21 0.94
CA LEU A 35 4.37 16.05 1.13
C LEU A 35 5.71 16.24 0.43
N TRP A 36 5.70 16.80 -0.78
CA TRP A 36 6.91 17.09 -1.52
C TRP A 36 7.79 18.14 -0.82
N GLU A 37 7.20 19.12 -0.16
CA GLU A 37 7.95 20.10 0.66
C GLU A 37 8.68 19.43 1.84
N VAL A 38 8.12 18.38 2.40
CA VAL A 38 8.69 17.65 3.55
C VAL A 38 9.70 16.60 3.10
N CYS A 39 9.42 15.88 2.04
CA CYS A 39 10.26 14.79 1.50
C CYS A 39 10.36 14.92 -0.02
N PRO A 40 11.29 15.75 -0.55
CA PRO A 40 11.45 15.95 -2.00
C PRO A 40 12.29 14.82 -2.63
N ASP A 41 11.93 13.59 -2.36
CA ASP A 41 12.55 12.40 -2.91
C ASP A 41 11.57 11.66 -3.82
N PRO A 42 11.83 11.62 -5.15
CA PRO A 42 10.92 11.01 -6.11
C PRO A 42 10.78 9.49 -5.96
N GLN A 43 11.62 8.84 -5.17
CA GLN A 43 11.48 7.43 -4.83
C GLN A 43 10.25 7.20 -3.92
N TYR A 44 9.98 8.12 -2.99
CA TYR A 44 8.92 7.97 -1.99
C TYR A 44 7.74 8.91 -2.22
N VAL A 45 7.99 10.11 -2.72
CA VAL A 45 6.96 11.11 -2.96
C VAL A 45 6.98 11.53 -4.43
N ALA A 46 5.89 11.31 -5.15
CA ALA A 46 5.80 11.76 -6.54
C ALA A 46 5.93 13.28 -6.62
N ASP A 47 6.81 13.75 -7.51
CA ASP A 47 7.03 15.18 -7.77
C ASP A 47 5.78 15.81 -8.39
N PRO A 48 5.05 16.68 -7.66
CA PRO A 48 3.79 17.25 -8.13
C PRO A 48 3.97 18.22 -9.31
N THR A 49 5.20 18.65 -9.61
CA THR A 49 5.49 19.51 -10.76
C THR A 49 5.62 18.71 -12.05
N LYS A 50 5.83 17.38 -11.97
CA LYS A 50 5.99 16.47 -13.10
C LYS A 50 4.73 15.66 -13.41
N GLY A 51 3.74 15.68 -12.53
CA GLY A 51 2.49 14.97 -12.74
C GLY A 51 1.76 14.63 -11.45
N TYR A 52 0.68 13.89 -11.58
CA TYR A 52 -0.15 13.47 -10.46
C TYR A 52 0.31 12.11 -9.91
N SER A 53 0.30 11.96 -8.60
CA SER A 53 0.53 10.67 -7.95
C SER A 53 -0.62 9.70 -8.22
N GLY A 54 -0.38 8.40 -8.08
CA GLY A 54 -1.43 7.38 -8.12
C GLY A 54 -2.51 7.62 -7.07
N HIS A 55 -2.14 8.10 -5.89
CA HIS A 55 -3.11 8.48 -4.85
C HIS A 55 -4.02 9.64 -5.26
N SER A 56 -3.49 10.63 -5.98
CA SER A 56 -4.30 11.74 -6.52
C SER A 56 -5.21 11.28 -7.67
N ARG A 57 -4.85 10.20 -8.36
CA ARG A 57 -5.68 9.56 -9.39
C ARG A 57 -6.72 8.61 -8.80
N GLY A 58 -6.69 8.33 -7.48
CA GLY A 58 -7.60 7.40 -6.82
C GLY A 58 -7.42 5.93 -7.20
N ASN A 59 -6.35 5.57 -7.92
CA ASN A 59 -6.04 4.20 -8.33
C ASN A 59 -4.97 3.52 -7.47
N THR A 60 -4.43 4.23 -6.48
CA THR A 60 -3.43 3.71 -5.56
C THR A 60 -3.98 3.65 -4.14
N VAL A 61 -3.60 2.60 -3.44
CA VAL A 61 -3.98 2.37 -2.04
C VAL A 61 -2.78 1.90 -1.24
N ASP A 62 -2.69 2.40 -0.01
CA ASP A 62 -1.78 1.89 1.00
C ASP A 62 -2.58 1.00 1.95
N VAL A 63 -2.14 -0.24 2.13
CA VAL A 63 -2.87 -1.26 2.89
C VAL A 63 -1.94 -2.06 3.78
N THR A 64 -2.48 -2.51 4.92
CA THR A 64 -1.83 -3.47 5.82
C THR A 64 -2.77 -4.59 6.20
N LEU A 65 -2.23 -5.57 6.92
CA LEU A 65 -3.02 -6.58 7.61
C LEU A 65 -3.26 -6.16 9.06
N VAL A 66 -4.45 -6.52 9.56
CA VAL A 66 -4.80 -6.47 10.98
C VAL A 66 -5.48 -7.78 11.35
N SER A 67 -5.43 -8.15 12.63
CA SER A 67 -6.18 -9.30 13.14
C SER A 67 -7.69 -9.07 13.07
N ALA A 68 -8.49 -10.09 13.34
CA ALA A 68 -9.96 -10.03 13.21
C ALA A 68 -10.59 -8.98 14.12
N ASP A 69 -9.98 -8.69 15.27
CA ASP A 69 -10.41 -7.66 16.22
C ASP A 69 -9.90 -6.24 15.87
N GLY A 70 -9.08 -6.12 14.82
CA GLY A 70 -8.51 -4.85 14.37
C GLY A 70 -7.13 -4.54 14.95
N SER A 71 -6.56 -5.42 15.78
CA SER A 71 -5.22 -5.23 16.33
C SER A 71 -4.16 -5.31 15.23
N PRO A 72 -3.06 -4.53 15.32
CA PRO A 72 -1.93 -4.64 14.41
C PRO A 72 -1.33 -6.05 14.42
N VAL A 73 -0.87 -6.51 13.27
CA VAL A 73 -0.01 -7.71 13.17
C VAL A 73 1.40 -7.30 12.77
N PRO A 74 2.43 -8.12 13.09
CA PRO A 74 3.80 -7.81 12.67
C PRO A 74 3.90 -7.61 11.15
N MET A 75 4.54 -6.52 10.74
CA MET A 75 4.87 -6.19 9.36
C MET A 75 6.36 -5.79 9.30
N PRO A 76 7.00 -5.75 8.12
CA PRO A 76 8.44 -5.47 8.01
C PRO A 76 8.86 -4.15 8.64
N THR A 77 8.07 -3.10 8.46
CA THR A 77 8.27 -1.76 9.04
C THR A 77 6.93 -1.13 9.39
N ASP A 78 6.94 0.03 10.03
CA ASP A 78 5.78 0.91 10.10
C ASP A 78 5.44 1.49 8.71
N PHE A 79 4.24 2.06 8.56
CA PHE A 79 3.87 2.84 7.39
C PHE A 79 4.75 4.07 7.24
N ASP A 80 5.03 4.44 5.99
CA ASP A 80 5.84 5.62 5.67
C ASP A 80 7.24 5.57 6.30
N ASP A 81 7.72 4.39 6.65
CA ASP A 81 9.13 4.16 6.98
C ASP A 81 9.92 4.04 5.66
N PHE A 82 10.41 5.17 5.19
CA PHE A 82 11.15 5.29 3.93
C PHE A 82 12.60 4.80 4.08
N THR A 83 12.75 3.54 4.45
CA THR A 83 14.03 2.83 4.57
C THR A 83 14.10 1.68 3.58
N ALA A 84 15.31 1.12 3.39
CA ALA A 84 15.48 -0.05 2.54
C ALA A 84 14.67 -1.27 3.03
N MET A 85 14.39 -1.37 4.34
CA MET A 85 13.57 -2.45 4.89
C MET A 85 12.10 -2.38 4.48
N ALA A 86 11.63 -1.25 3.93
CA ALA A 86 10.27 -1.11 3.42
C ALA A 86 10.10 -1.67 2.01
N ASP A 87 11.19 -1.95 1.30
CA ASP A 87 11.15 -2.48 -0.05
C ASP A 87 10.64 -3.94 -0.09
N ARG A 88 10.47 -4.47 -1.29
CA ARG A 88 9.95 -5.83 -1.51
C ARG A 88 11.04 -6.89 -1.67
N ASP A 89 12.29 -6.54 -1.37
CA ASP A 89 13.33 -7.53 -1.09
C ASP A 89 13.24 -7.98 0.36
N TYR A 90 12.34 -8.89 0.62
CA TYR A 90 12.07 -9.37 1.99
C TYR A 90 13.18 -10.25 2.58
N SER A 91 14.36 -10.32 1.95
CA SER A 91 15.49 -11.13 2.43
C SER A 91 16.08 -10.62 3.75
N ASP A 92 15.88 -9.34 4.06
CA ASP A 92 16.32 -8.68 5.28
C ASP A 92 15.29 -8.72 6.42
N VAL A 93 14.06 -9.20 6.16
CA VAL A 93 13.01 -9.35 7.17
C VAL A 93 13.29 -10.57 8.06
N SER A 94 13.85 -10.33 9.23
CA SER A 94 14.25 -11.41 10.16
C SER A 94 13.08 -11.98 10.98
N ASP A 95 12.01 -11.21 11.18
CA ASP A 95 10.80 -11.69 11.86
C ASP A 95 9.96 -12.55 10.91
N THR A 96 9.88 -13.85 11.19
CA THR A 96 9.12 -14.82 10.38
C THR A 96 7.65 -14.42 10.27
N ALA A 97 7.03 -13.90 11.34
CA ALA A 97 5.63 -13.51 11.31
C ALA A 97 5.42 -12.29 10.41
N ALA A 98 6.32 -11.31 10.46
CA ALA A 98 6.29 -10.14 9.56
C ALA A 98 6.48 -10.56 8.10
N TYR A 99 7.43 -11.46 7.83
CA TYR A 99 7.65 -12.03 6.49
C TYR A 99 6.40 -12.74 5.96
N ASP A 100 5.81 -13.65 6.73
CA ASP A 100 4.62 -14.38 6.31
C ASP A 100 3.42 -13.44 6.06
N ASN A 101 3.26 -12.43 6.91
CA ASN A 101 2.18 -11.46 6.78
C ASN A 101 2.35 -10.59 5.53
N VAL A 102 3.55 -10.07 5.25
CA VAL A 102 3.76 -9.22 4.07
C VAL A 102 3.63 -10.02 2.78
N ARG A 103 4.09 -11.27 2.75
CA ARG A 103 3.89 -12.17 1.60
C ARG A 103 2.41 -12.47 1.37
N LEU A 104 1.66 -12.75 2.45
CA LEU A 104 0.21 -12.97 2.35
C LEU A 104 -0.52 -11.72 1.81
N LEU A 105 -0.13 -10.52 2.27
CA LEU A 105 -0.68 -9.27 1.78
C LEU A 105 -0.43 -9.12 0.28
N GLU A 106 0.83 -9.26 -0.14
CA GLU A 106 1.23 -9.12 -1.54
C GLU A 106 0.51 -10.12 -2.45
N ASP A 107 0.55 -11.40 -2.12
CA ASP A 107 -0.09 -12.45 -2.91
C ASP A 107 -1.60 -12.21 -3.04
N THR A 108 -2.24 -11.73 -1.98
CA THR A 108 -3.66 -11.40 -1.98
C THR A 108 -3.95 -10.22 -2.91
N MET A 109 -3.18 -9.13 -2.82
CA MET A 109 -3.38 -7.94 -3.63
C MET A 109 -3.11 -8.21 -5.11
N VAL A 110 -2.05 -8.97 -5.42
CA VAL A 110 -1.72 -9.39 -6.79
C VAL A 110 -2.81 -10.29 -7.38
N SER A 111 -3.36 -11.22 -6.60
CA SER A 111 -4.48 -12.06 -7.04
C SER A 111 -5.74 -11.26 -7.38
N CYS A 112 -5.87 -10.07 -6.82
CA CYS A 112 -6.93 -9.10 -7.12
C CYS A 112 -6.56 -8.12 -8.25
N ALA A 113 -5.46 -8.39 -8.97
CA ALA A 113 -4.94 -7.58 -10.08
C ALA A 113 -4.46 -6.17 -9.67
N PHE A 114 -4.03 -5.99 -8.43
CA PHE A 114 -3.25 -4.84 -8.04
C PHE A 114 -1.77 -5.05 -8.35
N ARG A 115 -1.08 -3.98 -8.73
CA ARG A 115 0.36 -3.97 -8.96
C ARG A 115 1.08 -3.45 -7.72
N PRO A 116 2.03 -4.21 -7.16
CA PRO A 116 2.85 -3.75 -6.05
C PRO A 116 3.89 -2.73 -6.54
N TYR A 117 4.22 -1.74 -5.70
CA TYR A 117 5.34 -0.83 -5.89
C TYR A 117 6.58 -1.40 -5.20
N SER A 118 7.73 -1.40 -5.88
CA SER A 118 8.92 -2.12 -5.40
C SER A 118 9.54 -1.54 -4.13
N ALA A 119 9.43 -0.25 -3.87
CA ALA A 119 10.06 0.43 -2.74
C ALA A 119 9.23 0.44 -1.46
N GLU A 120 7.96 0.01 -1.51
CA GLU A 120 7.04 0.13 -0.37
C GLU A 120 6.12 -1.09 -0.30
N TRP A 121 6.20 -1.87 0.79
CA TRP A 121 5.41 -3.11 0.95
C TRP A 121 3.91 -2.87 1.05
N TRP A 122 3.47 -1.68 1.46
CA TRP A 122 2.05 -1.32 1.64
C TRP A 122 1.38 -0.78 0.39
N HIS A 123 2.17 -0.34 -0.61
CA HIS A 123 1.71 0.45 -1.75
C HIS A 123 1.30 -0.43 -2.94
N PHE A 124 0.05 -0.29 -3.37
CA PHE A 124 -0.50 -1.06 -4.49
C PHE A 124 -1.33 -0.16 -5.42
N THR A 125 -1.17 -0.37 -6.73
CA THR A 125 -1.87 0.40 -7.76
C THR A 125 -2.83 -0.49 -8.53
N ASP A 126 -4.08 -0.05 -8.69
CA ASP A 126 -5.04 -0.67 -9.62
C ASP A 126 -4.53 -0.48 -11.06
N THR A 127 -4.79 -1.48 -11.90
CA THR A 127 -4.43 -1.44 -13.33
C THR A 127 -5.33 -0.51 -14.15
N THR A 128 -6.39 0.03 -13.55
CA THR A 128 -7.32 0.97 -14.20
C THR A 128 -6.88 2.41 -13.94
N ASP A 129 -6.80 3.22 -14.99
CA ASP A 129 -6.58 4.66 -14.84
C ASP A 129 -7.90 5.38 -14.56
N TYR A 130 -7.90 6.23 -13.54
CA TYR A 130 -9.03 7.08 -13.18
C TYR A 130 -8.68 8.55 -13.42
N PRO A 131 -9.66 9.40 -13.78
CA PRO A 131 -9.43 10.83 -13.87
C PRO A 131 -9.05 11.40 -12.50
N VAL A 132 -8.14 12.36 -12.51
CA VAL A 132 -7.79 13.13 -11.31
C VAL A 132 -9.01 13.94 -10.85
N VAL A 133 -9.34 13.84 -9.58
CA VAL A 133 -10.35 14.70 -8.97
C VAL A 133 -9.62 15.91 -8.42
N GLU A 134 -9.75 17.03 -9.10
CA GLU A 134 -9.32 18.35 -8.60
C GLU A 134 -10.39 18.84 -7.63
N GLU A 135 -9.98 19.09 -6.39
CA GLU A 135 -10.79 19.80 -5.39
C GLU A 135 -10.45 21.30 -5.43
#